data_5c7bad9040c0f5836fd0b235cd972d6c
#
_entry.id   5c7bad9040c0f5836fd0b235cd972d6c
#
_cell.length_a   1.000
_cell.length_b   1.000
_cell.length_c   1.000
_cell.angle_alpha   90.00
_cell.angle_beta   90.00
_cell.angle_gamma   90.00
#
_symmetry.space_group_name_H-M   'P 1'
#
loop_
_entity.id
_entity.type
_entity.pdbx_description
1 polymer ?
#
loop_
_entity_poly.entity_id
_entity_poly.type
_entity_poly.pdbx_seq_one_letter_code
_entity_poly.pdbx_strand_id
1 'polypeptide(L)'
;VGEAGFMSGPKRREIGHGKLARRALEAVLPSPDDFPYTIRVVSEITESNGSSSMASVCGSSLALMDAGIPLKAAVAGIAMGLVKEEEGFAVITDILGDEDHLGDMDFKVAGTSEGITALQMDIKIDGITEEIFEVALEKAHTARNHILSSMNEVISSSREKLSEKAPQAVVLQINTKKIRDVIGKGGETIRGL
;
A
#
# COMPACT_ATOMS: atom_id res chain seq x y z
N VAL A 1 -18.60 7.12 -16.37
CA VAL A 1 -19.63 7.21 -15.32
C VAL A 1 -20.95 6.72 -15.91
N GLY A 2 -21.66 5.80 -15.21
CA GLY A 2 -22.97 5.28 -15.64
C GLY A 2 -22.94 4.13 -16.64
N GLU A 3 -21.79 3.63 -17.03
CA GLU A 3 -21.69 2.42 -17.84
C GLU A 3 -21.92 1.18 -16.97
N ALA A 4 -22.96 0.44 -17.28
CA ALA A 4 -23.24 -0.86 -16.66
C ALA A 4 -22.81 -1.98 -17.60
N GLY A 5 -22.03 -2.91 -17.06
CA GLY A 5 -21.58 -4.11 -17.78
C GLY A 5 -21.80 -5.38 -16.98
N PHE A 6 -21.58 -6.52 -17.60
CA PHE A 6 -21.58 -7.78 -16.87
C PHE A 6 -20.47 -7.81 -15.83
N MET A 7 -20.77 -8.29 -14.63
CA MET A 7 -19.77 -8.51 -13.59
C MET A 7 -18.74 -9.54 -14.09
N SER A 8 -17.50 -9.08 -14.21
CA SER A 8 -16.36 -9.93 -14.59
C SER A 8 -15.36 -9.98 -13.42
N GLY A 9 -14.52 -11.01 -13.41
CA GLY A 9 -13.38 -11.03 -12.48
C GLY A 9 -12.40 -9.88 -12.75
N PRO A 10 -11.45 -9.65 -11.83
CA PRO A 10 -10.48 -8.54 -11.95
C PRO A 10 -9.65 -8.68 -13.23
N LYS A 11 -9.50 -7.58 -13.96
CA LYS A 11 -8.67 -7.50 -15.16
C LYS A 11 -7.19 -7.46 -14.82
N ARG A 12 -6.32 -7.64 -15.82
CA ARG A 12 -4.85 -7.62 -15.64
C ARG A 12 -4.35 -6.36 -14.92
N ARG A 13 -4.89 -5.19 -15.27
CA ARG A 13 -4.54 -3.91 -14.66
C ARG A 13 -4.86 -3.89 -13.17
N GLU A 14 -6.04 -4.32 -12.78
CA GLU A 14 -6.49 -4.40 -11.38
C GLU A 14 -5.61 -5.36 -10.56
N ILE A 15 -5.28 -6.52 -11.13
CA ILE A 15 -4.35 -7.48 -10.51
C ILE A 15 -2.97 -6.87 -10.33
N GLY A 16 -2.45 -6.16 -11.34
CA GLY A 16 -1.15 -5.48 -11.28
C GLY A 16 -1.13 -4.37 -10.21
N HIS A 17 -2.18 -3.54 -10.15
CA HIS A 17 -2.34 -2.49 -9.15
C HIS A 17 -2.41 -3.07 -7.72
N GLY A 18 -3.18 -4.13 -7.52
CA GLY A 18 -3.26 -4.81 -6.23
C GLY A 18 -1.92 -5.39 -5.78
N LYS A 19 -1.16 -5.99 -6.70
CA LYS A 19 0.19 -6.49 -6.41
C LYS A 19 1.17 -5.37 -6.05
N LEU A 20 1.10 -4.23 -6.73
CA LEU A 20 1.94 -3.07 -6.44
C LEU A 20 1.63 -2.50 -5.05
N ALA A 21 0.34 -2.29 -4.74
CA ALA A 21 -0.09 -1.81 -3.43
C ALA A 21 0.31 -2.79 -2.31
N ARG A 22 0.16 -4.09 -2.53
CA ARG A 22 0.62 -5.11 -1.58
C ARG A 22 2.12 -4.99 -1.31
N ARG A 23 2.96 -4.95 -2.35
CA ARG A 23 4.42 -4.81 -2.20
C ARG A 23 4.79 -3.54 -1.45
N ALA A 24 4.10 -2.42 -1.74
CA ALA A 24 4.36 -1.15 -1.09
C ALA A 24 4.16 -1.19 0.42
N LEU A 25 3.16 -1.96 0.88
CA LEU A 25 2.78 -2.05 2.29
C LEU A 25 3.48 -3.20 3.03
N GLU A 26 3.87 -4.27 2.34
CA GLU A 26 4.43 -5.49 2.95
C GLU A 26 5.67 -5.22 3.80
N ALA A 27 6.50 -4.24 3.40
CA ALA A 27 7.70 -3.85 4.13
C ALA A 27 7.43 -3.25 5.53
N VAL A 28 6.26 -2.65 5.71
CA VAL A 28 5.86 -1.98 6.97
C VAL A 28 4.89 -2.79 7.81
N LEU A 29 4.40 -3.92 7.33
CA LEU A 29 3.51 -4.79 8.10
C LEU A 29 4.23 -5.39 9.32
N PRO A 30 3.51 -5.66 10.42
CA PRO A 30 4.04 -6.40 11.55
C PRO A 30 4.35 -7.85 11.16
N SER A 31 5.20 -8.51 11.94
CA SER A 31 5.44 -9.94 11.79
C SER A 31 4.19 -10.76 12.18
N PRO A 32 4.01 -11.98 11.65
CA PRO A 32 2.93 -12.87 12.10
C PRO A 32 2.98 -13.21 13.59
N ASP A 33 4.16 -13.17 14.20
CA ASP A 33 4.34 -13.43 15.64
C ASP A 33 3.84 -12.25 16.48
N ASP A 34 4.01 -11.02 16.00
CA ASP A 34 3.57 -9.81 16.67
C ASP A 34 2.09 -9.52 16.44
N PHE A 35 1.58 -9.92 15.28
CA PHE A 35 0.19 -9.67 14.87
C PHE A 35 -0.40 -10.91 14.17
N PRO A 36 -0.94 -11.88 14.94
CA PRO A 36 -1.36 -13.20 14.43
C PRO A 36 -2.73 -13.14 13.73
N TYR A 37 -2.91 -12.20 12.83
CA TYR A 37 -4.13 -12.03 12.05
C TYR A 37 -3.86 -12.10 10.56
N THR A 38 -4.82 -12.61 9.81
CA THR A 38 -4.83 -12.46 8.35
C THR A 38 -5.36 -11.07 8.00
N ILE A 39 -4.56 -10.31 7.27
CA ILE A 39 -4.91 -8.97 6.82
C ILE A 39 -5.44 -9.04 5.38
N ARG A 40 -6.68 -8.60 5.18
CA ARG A 40 -7.27 -8.41 3.86
C ARG A 40 -7.60 -6.94 3.64
N VAL A 41 -6.98 -6.34 2.64
CA VAL A 41 -7.28 -4.97 2.21
C VAL A 41 -8.10 -5.03 0.93
N VAL A 42 -9.19 -4.29 0.90
CA VAL A 42 -10.05 -4.12 -0.28
C VAL A 42 -10.01 -2.65 -0.68
N SER A 43 -9.63 -2.37 -1.92
CA SER A 43 -9.63 -1.03 -2.49
C SER A 43 -10.59 -0.99 -3.66
N GLU A 44 -11.63 -0.19 -3.54
CA GLU A 44 -12.64 0.03 -4.58
C GLU A 44 -12.48 1.43 -5.15
N ILE A 45 -12.14 1.51 -6.43
CA ILE A 45 -11.97 2.78 -7.13
C ILE A 45 -13.25 3.07 -7.91
N THR A 46 -14.00 4.03 -7.43
CA THR A 46 -15.28 4.42 -8.04
C THR A 46 -15.11 5.44 -9.16
N GLU A 47 -14.10 6.31 -9.04
CA GLU A 47 -13.75 7.31 -10.04
C GLU A 47 -12.27 7.69 -9.92
N SER A 48 -11.60 7.96 -11.03
CA SER A 48 -10.19 8.34 -11.05
C SER A 48 -9.83 9.09 -12.31
N ASN A 49 -9.03 10.16 -12.16
CA ASN A 49 -8.32 10.83 -13.24
C ASN A 49 -6.85 11.03 -12.84
N GLY A 50 -6.18 9.94 -12.55
CA GLY A 50 -4.80 9.89 -12.06
C GLY A 50 -4.44 8.48 -11.66
N SER A 51 -3.48 8.32 -10.74
CA SER A 51 -3.01 7.01 -10.31
C SER A 51 -3.91 6.36 -9.26
N SER A 52 -4.83 5.51 -9.70
CA SER A 52 -5.66 4.69 -8.82
C SER A 52 -4.85 3.72 -7.93
N SER A 53 -3.71 3.22 -8.43
CA SER A 53 -2.84 2.35 -7.63
C SER A 53 -2.16 3.07 -6.48
N MET A 54 -1.74 4.33 -6.68
CA MET A 54 -1.12 5.12 -5.61
C MET A 54 -2.16 5.62 -4.61
N ALA A 55 -3.38 5.94 -5.07
CA ALA A 55 -4.52 6.17 -4.18
C ALA A 55 -4.81 4.94 -3.31
N SER A 56 -4.76 3.73 -3.89
CA SER A 56 -4.92 2.47 -3.14
C SER A 56 -3.81 2.28 -2.10
N VAL A 57 -2.55 2.65 -2.40
CA VAL A 57 -1.45 2.61 -1.42
C VAL A 57 -1.72 3.53 -0.24
N CYS A 58 -2.02 4.80 -0.50
CA CYS A 58 -2.27 5.80 0.53
C CYS A 58 -3.49 5.44 1.38
N GLY A 59 -4.62 5.12 0.73
CA GLY A 59 -5.86 4.74 1.42
C GLY A 59 -5.73 3.45 2.22
N SER A 60 -5.00 2.47 1.72
CA SER A 60 -4.73 1.23 2.45
C SER A 60 -3.83 1.46 3.67
N SER A 61 -2.81 2.33 3.55
CA SER A 61 -1.96 2.72 4.68
C SER A 61 -2.80 3.35 5.80
N LEU A 62 -3.65 4.32 5.45
CA LEU A 62 -4.57 4.95 6.42
C LEU A 62 -5.55 3.94 7.03
N ALA A 63 -6.16 3.08 6.22
CA ALA A 63 -7.11 2.08 6.69
C ALA A 63 -6.48 1.05 7.63
N LEU A 64 -5.25 0.62 7.37
CA LEU A 64 -4.51 -0.30 8.23
C LEU A 64 -4.19 0.35 9.58
N MET A 65 -3.75 1.62 9.58
CA MET A 65 -3.48 2.38 10.80
C MET A 65 -4.77 2.61 11.61
N ASP A 66 -5.86 2.96 10.94
CA ASP A 66 -7.17 3.17 11.58
C ASP A 66 -7.77 1.88 12.15
N ALA A 67 -7.51 0.75 11.50
CA ALA A 67 -7.90 -0.57 12.01
C ALA A 67 -7.08 -1.05 13.23
N GLY A 68 -6.03 -0.34 13.61
CA GLY A 68 -5.17 -0.70 14.74
C GLY A 68 -4.11 -1.76 14.39
N ILE A 69 -3.75 -1.90 13.11
CA ILE A 69 -2.64 -2.76 12.71
C ILE A 69 -1.35 -1.99 12.97
N PRO A 70 -0.40 -2.54 13.76
CA PRO A 70 0.80 -1.82 14.16
C PRO A 70 1.81 -1.74 13.00
N LEU A 71 1.56 -0.84 12.06
CA LEU A 71 2.51 -0.56 10.98
C LEU A 71 3.79 0.05 11.54
N LYS A 72 4.94 -0.31 10.95
CA LYS A 72 6.25 0.29 11.28
C LYS A 72 6.30 1.76 10.91
N ALA A 73 5.66 2.16 9.81
CA ALA A 73 5.53 3.54 9.34
C ALA A 73 4.36 3.67 8.35
N ALA A 74 3.85 4.88 8.16
CA ALA A 74 2.92 5.19 7.09
C ALA A 74 3.60 5.10 5.72
N VAL A 75 2.84 4.68 4.72
CA VAL A 75 3.31 4.58 3.32
C VAL A 75 2.43 5.47 2.45
N ALA A 76 3.06 6.35 1.68
CA ALA A 76 2.40 7.08 0.60
C ALA A 76 2.96 6.66 -0.75
N GLY A 77 2.21 6.96 -1.80
CA GLY A 77 2.61 6.71 -3.17
C GLY A 77 2.29 7.87 -4.08
N ILE A 78 3.11 8.06 -5.12
CA ILE A 78 2.96 9.09 -6.14
C ILE A 78 3.22 8.51 -7.53
N ALA A 79 2.52 9.03 -8.54
CA ALA A 79 2.80 8.72 -9.93
C ALA A 79 3.49 9.91 -10.60
N MET A 80 4.59 9.61 -11.27
CA MET A 80 5.43 10.58 -11.97
C MET A 80 5.37 10.30 -13.47
N GLY A 81 5.54 11.32 -14.28
CA GLY A 81 5.64 11.24 -15.73
C GLY A 81 6.89 11.90 -16.25
N LEU A 82 7.23 11.58 -17.49
CA LEU A 82 8.32 12.20 -18.23
C LEU A 82 7.83 12.65 -19.60
N VAL A 83 8.23 13.84 -19.98
CA VAL A 83 8.22 14.31 -21.36
C VAL A 83 9.64 14.65 -21.75
N LYS A 84 10.17 14.00 -22.83
CA LYS A 84 11.53 14.15 -23.32
C LYS A 84 11.52 14.65 -24.76
N GLU A 85 12.16 15.77 -25.00
CA GLU A 85 12.34 16.36 -26.31
C GLU A 85 13.83 16.36 -26.71
N GLU A 86 14.16 16.78 -27.92
CA GLU A 86 15.55 16.83 -28.38
C GLU A 86 16.41 17.79 -27.56
N GLU A 87 15.83 18.90 -27.09
CA GLU A 87 16.53 19.97 -26.36
C GLU A 87 16.47 19.81 -24.82
N GLY A 88 15.74 18.83 -24.29
CA GLY A 88 15.62 18.66 -22.84
C GLY A 88 14.52 17.71 -22.39
N PHE A 89 14.26 17.70 -21.10
CA PHE A 89 13.21 16.86 -20.50
C PHE A 89 12.46 17.59 -19.39
N ALA A 90 11.25 17.16 -19.13
CA ALA A 90 10.44 17.60 -18.00
C ALA A 90 9.90 16.39 -17.23
N VAL A 91 10.11 16.37 -15.92
CA VAL A 91 9.48 15.41 -15.03
C VAL A 91 8.23 16.01 -14.43
N ILE A 92 7.10 15.36 -14.65
CA ILE A 92 5.77 15.76 -14.19
C ILE A 92 5.43 14.99 -12.91
N THR A 93 4.86 15.68 -11.94
CA THR A 93 4.48 15.11 -10.64
C THR A 93 2.97 14.98 -10.57
N ASP A 94 2.48 13.83 -10.08
CA ASP A 94 1.06 13.50 -9.92
C ASP A 94 0.30 13.57 -11.26
N ILE A 95 0.71 12.70 -12.16
CA ILE A 95 0.22 12.69 -13.54
C ILE A 95 -1.27 12.32 -13.66
N LEU A 96 -1.96 13.01 -14.54
CA LEU A 96 -3.30 12.71 -14.99
C LEU A 96 -3.30 11.53 -15.98
N GLY A 97 -4.50 11.01 -16.28
CA GLY A 97 -4.64 9.89 -17.23
C GLY A 97 -4.12 10.20 -18.64
N ASP A 98 -4.32 11.42 -19.12
CA ASP A 98 -3.81 11.85 -20.44
C ASP A 98 -2.28 11.99 -20.43
N GLU A 99 -1.70 12.47 -19.34
CA GLU A 99 -0.24 12.59 -19.16
C GLU A 99 0.42 11.22 -19.04
N ASP A 100 -0.25 10.23 -18.41
CA ASP A 100 0.17 8.83 -18.44
C ASP A 100 0.17 8.27 -19.85
N HIS A 101 -0.86 8.56 -20.64
CA HIS A 101 -1.02 7.99 -21.97
C HIS A 101 -0.05 8.61 -23.00
N LEU A 102 0.13 9.92 -22.96
CA LEU A 102 0.91 10.69 -23.92
C LEU A 102 2.39 10.85 -23.55
N GLY A 103 2.74 10.67 -22.29
CA GLY A 103 4.11 10.82 -21.80
C GLY A 103 5.05 9.69 -22.24
N ASP A 104 6.34 9.96 -22.15
CA ASP A 104 7.43 9.07 -22.59
C ASP A 104 7.80 8.00 -21.54
N MET A 105 7.48 8.27 -20.30
CA MET A 105 7.61 7.33 -19.17
C MET A 105 6.57 7.68 -18.13
N ASP A 106 6.01 6.65 -17.48
CA ASP A 106 5.38 6.78 -16.19
C ASP A 106 6.08 5.89 -15.16
N PHE A 107 6.20 6.39 -13.96
CA PHE A 107 6.66 5.56 -12.88
C PHE A 107 5.97 5.91 -11.55
N LYS A 108 5.73 4.87 -10.79
CA LYS A 108 5.01 4.91 -9.54
C LYS A 108 5.97 4.58 -8.41
N VAL A 109 6.06 5.48 -7.45
CA VAL A 109 6.96 5.32 -6.29
C VAL A 109 6.14 5.34 -5.02
N ALA A 110 6.24 4.28 -4.25
CA ALA A 110 5.65 4.19 -2.92
C ALA A 110 6.74 4.03 -1.85
N GLY A 111 6.50 4.56 -0.67
CA GLY A 111 7.45 4.44 0.43
C GLY A 111 7.06 5.23 1.67
N THR A 112 7.90 5.09 2.68
CA THR A 112 7.84 5.83 3.94
C THR A 112 8.64 7.14 3.84
N SER A 113 8.77 7.89 4.93
CA SER A 113 9.71 9.00 5.04
C SER A 113 11.17 8.56 4.90
N GLU A 114 11.49 7.33 5.31
CA GLU A 114 12.84 6.79 5.35
C GLU A 114 13.31 6.24 3.99
N GLY A 115 12.38 5.76 3.14
CA GLY A 115 12.78 5.15 1.88
C GLY A 115 11.63 4.58 1.05
N ILE A 116 12.01 4.05 -0.12
CA ILE A 116 11.10 3.47 -1.10
C ILE A 116 10.81 2.02 -0.72
N THR A 117 9.53 1.65 -0.72
CA THR A 117 9.06 0.28 -0.48
C THR A 117 8.63 -0.43 -1.75
N ALA A 118 8.19 0.30 -2.76
CA ALA A 118 7.87 -0.24 -4.08
C ALA A 118 8.06 0.80 -5.18
N LEU A 119 8.49 0.32 -6.33
CA LEU A 119 8.63 1.09 -7.57
C LEU A 119 8.09 0.27 -8.73
N GLN A 120 7.36 0.92 -9.62
CA GLN A 120 6.98 0.41 -10.93
C GLN A 120 7.25 1.48 -11.97
N MET A 121 7.89 1.10 -13.07
CA MET A 121 8.23 1.99 -14.16
C MET A 121 7.78 1.38 -15.47
N ASP A 122 7.21 2.22 -16.34
CA ASP A 122 6.88 1.91 -17.73
C ASP A 122 7.56 2.95 -18.64
N ILE A 123 8.50 2.52 -19.46
CA ILE A 123 9.28 3.38 -20.36
C ILE A 123 8.79 3.09 -21.78
N LYS A 124 8.35 4.15 -22.46
CA LYS A 124 7.76 4.10 -23.82
C LYS A 124 8.73 4.57 -24.92
N ILE A 125 9.92 4.97 -24.51
CA ILE A 125 11.02 5.41 -25.40
C ILE A 125 12.23 4.47 -25.25
N ASP A 126 13.26 4.63 -26.09
CA ASP A 126 14.44 3.74 -26.13
C ASP A 126 15.26 3.68 -24.82
N GLY A 127 15.00 4.57 -23.88
CA GLY A 127 15.59 4.58 -22.56
C GLY A 127 15.66 5.96 -21.92
N ILE A 128 16.00 5.96 -20.65
CA ILE A 128 16.21 7.18 -19.86
C ILE A 128 17.65 7.24 -19.38
N THR A 129 18.14 8.45 -19.16
CA THR A 129 19.47 8.68 -18.59
C THR A 129 19.42 8.60 -17.06
N GLU A 130 20.57 8.38 -16.44
CA GLU A 130 20.73 8.43 -14.98
C GLU A 130 20.27 9.78 -14.40
N GLU A 131 20.61 10.89 -15.06
CA GLU A 131 20.17 12.23 -14.69
C GLU A 131 18.64 12.37 -14.65
N ILE A 132 17.93 11.86 -15.66
CA ILE A 132 16.46 11.84 -15.67
C ILE A 132 15.92 11.07 -14.48
N PHE A 133 16.51 9.92 -14.20
CA PHE A 133 16.07 9.05 -13.11
C PHE A 133 16.31 9.68 -11.74
N GLU A 134 17.46 10.31 -11.53
CA GLU A 134 17.77 11.04 -10.29
C GLU A 134 16.77 12.18 -10.05
N VAL A 135 16.55 13.05 -11.04
CA VAL A 135 15.58 14.15 -10.96
C VAL A 135 14.17 13.63 -10.67
N ALA A 136 13.79 12.53 -11.29
CA ALA A 136 12.49 11.91 -11.10
C ALA A 136 12.31 11.35 -9.69
N LEU A 137 13.32 10.68 -9.14
CA LEU A 137 13.30 10.16 -7.78
C LEU A 137 13.27 11.27 -6.71
N GLU A 138 14.03 12.35 -6.91
CA GLU A 138 14.04 13.50 -6.00
C GLU A 138 12.67 14.20 -5.95
N LYS A 139 12.06 14.45 -7.13
CA LYS A 139 10.71 14.99 -7.20
C LYS A 139 9.67 14.04 -6.57
N ALA A 140 9.79 12.74 -6.81
CA ALA A 140 8.92 11.75 -6.20
C ALA A 140 9.09 11.69 -4.67
N HIS A 141 10.31 11.86 -4.16
CA HIS A 141 10.57 11.95 -2.73
C HIS A 141 9.86 13.15 -2.10
N THR A 142 10.01 14.32 -2.70
CA THR A 142 9.38 15.56 -2.24
C THR A 142 7.85 15.44 -2.24
N ALA A 143 7.26 14.96 -3.34
CA ALA A 143 5.83 14.78 -3.47
C ALA A 143 5.27 13.75 -2.48
N ARG A 144 5.96 12.62 -2.30
CA ARG A 144 5.57 11.58 -1.35
C ARG A 144 5.59 12.08 0.09
N ASN A 145 6.60 12.85 0.47
CA ASN A 145 6.66 13.45 1.80
C ASN A 145 5.55 14.49 2.04
N HIS A 146 5.16 15.24 1.02
CA HIS A 146 4.01 16.12 1.10
C HIS A 146 2.71 15.33 1.36
N ILE A 147 2.49 14.22 0.64
CA ILE A 147 1.34 13.34 0.86
C ILE A 147 1.38 12.74 2.26
N LEU A 148 2.53 12.23 2.71
CA LEU A 148 2.70 11.70 4.08
C LEU A 148 2.37 12.75 5.14
N SER A 149 2.76 14.01 4.92
CA SER A 149 2.41 15.10 5.83
C SER A 149 0.90 15.27 5.96
N SER A 150 0.19 15.32 4.83
CA SER A 150 -1.27 15.42 4.81
C SER A 150 -1.96 14.20 5.44
N MET A 151 -1.42 12.99 5.21
CA MET A 151 -1.93 11.77 5.86
C MET A 151 -1.74 11.83 7.38
N ASN A 152 -0.59 12.31 7.85
CA ASN A 152 -0.26 12.42 9.27
C ASN A 152 -1.10 13.46 10.02
N GLU A 153 -1.65 14.46 9.34
CA GLU A 153 -2.63 15.40 9.93
C GLU A 153 -3.92 14.69 10.35
N VAL A 154 -4.26 13.60 9.67
CA VAL A 154 -5.47 12.79 9.96
C VAL A 154 -5.17 11.67 10.94
N ILE A 155 -4.12 10.90 10.68
CA ILE A 155 -3.68 9.79 11.53
C ILE A 155 -2.16 9.65 11.44
N SER A 156 -1.45 9.96 12.52
CA SER A 156 0.02 9.96 12.57
C SER A 156 0.62 8.64 13.07
N SER A 157 -0.19 7.79 13.70
CA SER A 157 0.23 6.48 14.21
C SER A 157 -0.95 5.51 14.17
N SER A 158 -0.66 4.22 14.12
CA SER A 158 -1.69 3.19 14.22
C SER A 158 -2.44 3.32 15.55
N ARG A 159 -3.76 3.07 15.53
CA ARG A 159 -4.54 3.01 16.77
C ARG A 159 -4.00 1.92 17.70
N GLU A 160 -4.03 2.19 19.00
CA GLU A 160 -3.47 1.27 20.01
C GLU A 160 -4.24 -0.05 20.11
N LYS A 161 -5.49 -0.08 19.71
CA LYS A 161 -6.36 -1.25 19.82
C LYS A 161 -7.13 -1.51 18.54
N LEU A 162 -7.37 -2.78 18.27
CA LEU A 162 -8.34 -3.20 17.27
C LEU A 162 -9.74 -2.74 17.69
N SER A 163 -10.65 -2.65 16.71
CA SER A 163 -12.06 -2.40 16.97
C SER A 163 -12.61 -3.44 17.95
N GLU A 164 -13.47 -3.00 18.88
CA GLU A 164 -14.16 -3.90 19.82
C GLU A 164 -15.00 -4.96 19.10
N LYS A 165 -15.36 -4.71 17.84
CA LYS A 165 -16.10 -5.64 16.99
C LYS A 165 -15.19 -6.65 16.26
N ALA A 166 -13.87 -6.45 16.32
CA ALA A 166 -12.93 -7.38 15.69
C ALA A 166 -12.72 -8.63 16.56
N PRO A 167 -12.58 -9.81 15.94
CA PRO A 167 -12.18 -11.00 16.67
C PRO A 167 -10.88 -10.76 17.43
N GLN A 168 -10.82 -11.19 18.69
CA GLN A 168 -9.62 -11.04 19.53
C GLN A 168 -8.83 -12.33 19.51
N ALA A 169 -7.53 -12.25 19.19
CA ALA A 169 -6.58 -13.35 19.31
C ALA A 169 -5.69 -13.10 20.53
N VAL A 170 -5.71 -14.03 21.49
CA VAL A 170 -4.87 -13.99 22.68
C VAL A 170 -3.87 -15.13 22.60
N VAL A 171 -2.58 -14.81 22.65
CA VAL A 171 -1.51 -15.80 22.67
C VAL A 171 -1.03 -15.99 24.11
N LEU A 172 -1.19 -17.21 24.62
CA LEU A 172 -0.75 -17.57 25.96
C LEU A 172 0.43 -18.55 25.89
N GLN A 173 1.53 -18.18 26.53
CA GLN A 173 2.67 -19.07 26.71
C GLN A 173 2.41 -20.01 27.88
N ILE A 174 2.34 -21.31 27.60
CA ILE A 174 2.12 -22.33 28.64
C ILE A 174 3.28 -23.32 28.72
N ASN A 175 3.50 -23.87 29.90
CA ASN A 175 4.42 -24.97 30.07
C ASN A 175 3.90 -26.20 29.31
N THR A 176 4.77 -26.87 28.55
CA THR A 176 4.41 -28.08 27.78
C THR A 176 3.79 -29.19 28.62
N LYS A 177 4.17 -29.30 29.88
CA LYS A 177 3.58 -30.26 30.83
C LYS A 177 2.10 -29.94 31.14
N LYS A 178 1.66 -28.71 30.92
CA LYS A 178 0.28 -28.23 31.15
C LYS A 178 -0.62 -28.34 29.93
N ILE A 179 -0.13 -28.75 28.78
CA ILE A 179 -0.91 -28.85 27.54
C ILE A 179 -2.15 -29.75 27.76
N ARG A 180 -1.98 -30.89 28.45
CA ARG A 180 -3.11 -31.80 28.74
C ARG A 180 -4.21 -31.11 29.58
N ASP A 181 -3.82 -30.31 30.55
CA ASP A 181 -4.73 -29.62 31.45
C ASP A 181 -5.52 -28.55 30.67
N VAL A 182 -4.85 -27.81 29.77
CA VAL A 182 -5.47 -26.79 28.92
C VAL A 182 -6.42 -27.40 27.88
N ILE A 183 -6.06 -28.54 27.32
CA ILE A 183 -6.93 -29.27 26.37
C ILE A 183 -8.12 -29.87 27.10
N GLY A 184 -7.87 -30.46 28.28
CA GLY A 184 -8.86 -31.20 29.03
C GLY A 184 -9.18 -32.58 28.44
N LYS A 185 -9.91 -33.39 29.19
CA LYS A 185 -10.31 -34.74 28.76
C LYS A 185 -11.25 -34.63 27.53
N GLY A 186 -10.82 -35.23 26.41
CA GLY A 186 -11.59 -35.14 25.16
C GLY A 186 -11.75 -33.71 24.59
N GLY A 187 -10.92 -32.74 25.03
CA GLY A 187 -11.00 -31.36 24.58
C GLY A 187 -12.07 -30.50 25.28
N GLU A 188 -12.57 -30.95 26.42
CA GLU A 188 -13.65 -30.31 27.18
C GLU A 188 -13.26 -28.90 27.65
N THR A 189 -12.05 -28.73 28.20
CA THR A 189 -11.58 -27.45 28.73
C THR A 189 -11.38 -26.44 27.59
N ILE A 190 -10.67 -26.82 26.52
CA ILE A 190 -10.37 -25.89 25.40
C ILE A 190 -11.62 -25.47 24.61
N ARG A 191 -12.68 -26.27 24.62
CA ARG A 191 -13.96 -25.91 24.00
C ARG A 191 -14.86 -25.07 24.88
N GLY A 192 -14.57 -25.01 26.16
CA GLY A 192 -15.30 -24.18 27.13
C GLY A 192 -14.70 -22.78 27.33
N LEU A 193 -13.51 -22.53 26.77
CA LEU A 193 -12.86 -21.23 26.73
C LEU A 193 -13.40 -20.38 25.56
#